data_8dd76d0b241e82878a1023a4034d5ab1
#
_entry.id   8dd76d0b241e82878a1023a4034d5ab1
#
_cell.length_a   1.000
_cell.length_b   1.000
_cell.length_c   1.000
_cell.angle_alpha   90.00
_cell.angle_beta   90.00
_cell.angle_gamma   90.00
#
_symmetry.space_group_name_H-M   'P 1'
#
loop_
_entity.id
_entity.type
_entity.pdbx_description
1 polymer ?
#
loop_
_entity_poly.entity_id
_entity_poly.type
_entity_poly.pdbx_seq_one_letter_code
_entity_poly.pdbx_strand_id
1 'polypeptide(L)'
;MSSSASRANSGFRTAVSKVSGTPRKLNYNTSNQCGALAAVINLCYIDDYKDNNCLSDSYSNNPRSLFNTLNNYIPRETSRNGIINGLSNAKKDKICSFTSSPDAYYGGDSWGFCFYRILTSNSPTILLIIKHPNYGGKNDKNHWVLTYGIVQCFDNNNKLVDKYFIVNDGYGKNDIRIHYTYQDDCVYI
;
A
#
# COMPACT_ATOMS: atom_id res chain seq x y z
N MET A 1 -36.14 36.91 14.39
CA MET A 1 -34.75 37.16 13.96
C MET A 1 -33.94 35.93 14.29
N SER A 2 -33.70 35.06 13.35
CA SER A 2 -32.92 33.84 13.51
C SER A 2 -31.46 34.11 13.15
N SER A 3 -30.58 34.16 14.14
CA SER A 3 -29.15 34.27 13.91
C SER A 3 -28.62 32.89 13.49
N SER A 4 -28.34 32.72 12.20
CA SER A 4 -27.56 31.62 11.70
C SER A 4 -26.10 31.83 12.13
N ALA A 5 -25.66 31.09 13.16
CA ALA A 5 -24.27 31.01 13.49
C ALA A 5 -23.56 30.26 12.34
N SER A 6 -22.80 30.98 11.53
CA SER A 6 -21.86 30.40 10.59
C SER A 6 -20.83 29.61 11.42
N ARG A 7 -20.81 28.28 11.24
CA ARG A 7 -19.72 27.46 11.75
C ARG A 7 -18.42 27.99 11.14
N ALA A 8 -17.57 28.55 11.99
CA ALA A 8 -16.22 28.91 11.60
C ALA A 8 -15.57 27.66 10.97
N ASN A 9 -15.15 27.78 9.71
CA ASN A 9 -14.33 26.78 9.06
C ASN A 9 -13.12 26.54 9.97
N SER A 10 -13.00 25.34 10.51
CA SER A 10 -11.79 24.92 11.22
C SER A 10 -10.65 25.00 10.22
N GLY A 11 -9.74 25.94 10.44
CA GLY A 11 -8.72 26.36 9.49
C GLY A 11 -7.59 25.32 9.31
N PHE A 12 -7.93 24.10 8.92
CA PHE A 12 -6.96 23.08 8.54
C PHE A 12 -6.88 23.00 7.02
N ARG A 13 -5.65 23.03 6.51
CA ARG A 13 -5.34 22.76 5.10
C ARG A 13 -4.84 21.34 4.96
N THR A 14 -5.34 20.60 3.98
CA THR A 14 -4.82 19.28 3.62
C THR A 14 -4.07 19.33 2.29
N ALA A 15 -2.91 18.70 2.23
CA ALA A 15 -2.19 18.39 0.99
C ALA A 15 -2.27 16.88 0.75
N VAL A 16 -2.62 16.50 -0.47
CA VAL A 16 -2.73 15.09 -0.89
C VAL A 16 -1.76 14.86 -2.04
N SER A 17 -0.95 13.83 -1.92
CA SER A 17 -0.07 13.35 -2.99
C SER A 17 -0.34 11.88 -3.23
N LYS A 18 -0.45 11.48 -4.50
CA LYS A 18 -0.63 10.10 -4.94
C LYS A 18 0.32 9.80 -6.08
N VAL A 19 0.65 8.53 -6.25
CA VAL A 19 1.28 8.04 -7.48
C VAL A 19 0.35 8.25 -8.67
N SER A 20 0.89 8.29 -9.88
CA SER A 20 0.09 8.33 -11.11
C SER A 20 -0.67 7.01 -11.28
N GLY A 21 -1.93 7.09 -11.63
CA GLY A 21 -2.80 5.93 -11.75
C GLY A 21 -3.41 5.44 -10.43
N THR A 22 -4.27 4.46 -10.54
CA THR A 22 -5.02 3.90 -9.41
C THR A 22 -4.82 2.39 -9.34
N PRO A 23 -4.35 1.81 -8.23
CA PRO A 23 -4.21 0.37 -8.08
C PRO A 23 -5.51 -0.38 -8.33
N ARG A 24 -5.43 -1.59 -8.91
CA ARG A 24 -6.58 -2.44 -9.17
C ARG A 24 -7.29 -2.81 -7.86
N LYS A 25 -8.61 -2.76 -7.84
CA LYS A 25 -9.44 -3.17 -6.70
C LYS A 25 -9.61 -4.68 -6.71
N LEU A 26 -8.70 -5.39 -6.06
CA LEU A 26 -8.78 -6.84 -5.93
C LEU A 26 -9.35 -7.20 -4.55
N ASN A 27 -10.23 -8.21 -4.53
CA ASN A 27 -10.80 -8.77 -3.30
C ASN A 27 -10.82 -10.29 -3.42
N TYR A 28 -9.83 -10.93 -2.82
CA TYR A 28 -9.72 -12.39 -2.84
C TYR A 28 -9.85 -12.92 -1.43
N ASN A 29 -10.99 -12.80 -0.82
CA ASN A 29 -11.31 -13.22 0.54
C ASN A 29 -10.44 -14.41 1.04
N THR A 30 -9.30 -14.08 1.64
CA THR A 30 -8.24 -15.04 1.98
C THR A 30 -7.75 -14.77 3.39
N SER A 31 -7.89 -15.74 4.27
CA SER A 31 -7.33 -15.63 5.62
C SER A 31 -5.79 -15.70 5.54
N ASN A 32 -5.12 -14.70 6.17
CA ASN A 32 -3.66 -14.68 6.39
C ASN A 32 -2.78 -14.62 5.11
N GLN A 33 -3.32 -14.16 3.98
CA GLN A 33 -2.61 -14.02 2.70
C GLN A 33 -2.53 -12.56 2.21
N CYS A 34 -2.71 -11.60 3.11
CA CYS A 34 -2.70 -10.18 2.76
C CYS A 34 -1.37 -9.72 2.15
N GLY A 35 -0.23 -10.31 2.58
CA GLY A 35 1.07 -10.01 2.00
C GLY A 35 1.18 -10.39 0.52
N ALA A 36 0.71 -11.60 0.16
CA ALA A 36 0.67 -12.02 -1.23
C ALA A 36 -0.30 -11.16 -2.06
N LEU A 37 -1.45 -10.79 -1.50
CA LEU A 37 -2.42 -9.94 -2.18
C LEU A 37 -1.88 -8.51 -2.39
N ALA A 38 -1.22 -7.93 -1.39
CA ALA A 38 -0.59 -6.62 -1.53
C ALA A 38 0.53 -6.64 -2.61
N ALA A 39 1.30 -7.74 -2.68
CA ALA A 39 2.29 -7.95 -3.73
C ALA A 39 1.66 -8.04 -5.12
N VAL A 40 0.55 -8.78 -5.28
CA VAL A 40 -0.20 -8.84 -6.56
C VAL A 40 -0.70 -7.47 -6.98
N ILE A 41 -1.29 -6.70 -6.07
CA ILE A 41 -1.80 -5.36 -6.38
C ILE A 41 -0.65 -4.45 -6.82
N ASN A 42 0.53 -4.55 -6.17
CA ASN A 42 1.71 -3.79 -6.54
C ASN A 42 2.26 -4.19 -7.92
N LEU A 43 2.37 -5.49 -8.22
CA LEU A 43 2.81 -5.98 -9.52
C LEU A 43 1.85 -5.58 -10.65
N CYS A 44 0.54 -5.66 -10.42
CA CYS A 44 -0.46 -5.15 -11.37
C CYS A 44 -0.31 -3.64 -11.57
N TYR A 45 -0.02 -2.87 -10.51
CA TYR A 45 0.23 -1.43 -10.65
C TYR A 45 1.49 -1.15 -11.49
N ILE A 46 2.57 -1.90 -11.27
CA ILE A 46 3.79 -1.76 -12.07
C ILE A 46 3.48 -2.07 -13.54
N ASP A 47 2.79 -3.14 -13.82
CA ASP A 47 2.38 -3.56 -15.17
C ASP A 47 1.49 -2.52 -15.86
N ASP A 48 0.51 -1.96 -15.15
CA ASP A 48 -0.44 -0.98 -15.69
C ASP A 48 0.19 0.40 -15.94
N TYR A 49 1.19 0.84 -15.14
CA TYR A 49 1.60 2.25 -15.11
C TYR A 49 3.11 2.49 -15.19
N LYS A 50 3.95 1.46 -15.12
CA LYS A 50 5.41 1.61 -15.07
C LYS A 50 6.12 0.81 -16.15
N ASP A 51 5.80 -0.46 -16.27
CA ASP A 51 6.46 -1.41 -17.17
C ASP A 51 5.43 -2.47 -17.59
N ASN A 52 4.86 -2.33 -18.77
CA ASN A 52 3.85 -3.23 -19.32
C ASN A 52 4.37 -4.64 -19.63
N ASN A 53 5.64 -4.91 -19.36
CA ASN A 53 6.24 -6.24 -19.43
C ASN A 53 6.49 -6.84 -18.03
N CYS A 54 6.01 -6.19 -16.98
CA CYS A 54 6.15 -6.71 -15.62
C CYS A 54 5.45 -8.07 -15.45
N LEU A 55 4.31 -8.24 -16.08
CA LEU A 55 3.52 -9.48 -16.06
C LEU A 55 3.34 -10.02 -17.49
N SER A 56 3.22 -11.34 -17.62
CA SER A 56 2.71 -11.91 -18.88
C SER A 56 1.22 -11.60 -19.04
N ASP A 57 0.72 -11.59 -20.29
CA ASP A 57 -0.71 -11.35 -20.59
C ASP A 57 -1.65 -12.25 -19.80
N SER A 58 -1.26 -13.50 -19.52
CA SER A 58 -2.03 -14.44 -18.72
C SER A 58 -2.22 -14.01 -17.26
N TYR A 59 -1.23 -13.34 -16.68
CA TYR A 59 -1.30 -12.81 -15.31
C TYR A 59 -1.88 -11.40 -15.27
N SER A 60 -1.50 -10.54 -16.23
CA SER A 60 -2.04 -9.18 -16.34
C SER A 60 -3.55 -9.20 -16.49
N ASN A 61 -4.09 -10.08 -17.36
CA ASN A 61 -5.52 -10.25 -17.59
C ASN A 61 -6.23 -11.10 -16.52
N ASN A 62 -5.48 -11.85 -15.71
CA ASN A 62 -6.04 -12.70 -14.65
C ASN A 62 -5.26 -12.57 -13.33
N PRO A 63 -5.43 -11.46 -12.59
CA PRO A 63 -4.75 -11.25 -11.31
C PRO A 63 -5.04 -12.33 -10.25
N ARG A 64 -6.15 -13.05 -10.37
CA ARG A 64 -6.46 -14.20 -9.50
C ARG A 64 -5.48 -15.34 -9.74
N SER A 65 -5.12 -15.61 -10.99
CA SER A 65 -4.11 -16.62 -11.32
C SER A 65 -2.74 -16.23 -10.75
N LEU A 66 -2.34 -14.96 -10.91
CA LEU A 66 -1.12 -14.42 -10.29
C LEU A 66 -1.14 -14.59 -8.77
N PHE A 67 -2.27 -14.26 -8.12
CA PHE A 67 -2.42 -14.43 -6.67
C PHE A 67 -2.24 -15.89 -6.24
N ASN A 68 -2.89 -16.83 -6.92
CA ASN A 68 -2.76 -18.25 -6.62
C ASN A 68 -1.31 -18.71 -6.79
N THR A 69 -0.61 -18.22 -7.81
CA THR A 69 0.80 -18.54 -8.06
C THR A 69 1.69 -17.94 -6.96
N LEU A 70 1.54 -16.64 -6.63
CA LEU A 70 2.36 -15.98 -5.60
C LEU A 70 2.16 -16.56 -4.20
N ASN A 71 1.03 -17.17 -3.90
CA ASN A 71 0.83 -17.89 -2.63
C ASN A 71 1.76 -19.11 -2.45
N ASN A 72 2.41 -19.59 -3.51
CA ASN A 72 3.44 -20.62 -3.41
C ASN A 72 4.81 -20.04 -3.03
N TYR A 73 5.00 -18.73 -3.19
CA TYR A 73 6.26 -18.03 -2.94
C TYR A 73 6.22 -17.20 -1.66
N ILE A 74 5.07 -16.57 -1.36
CA ILE A 74 4.88 -15.71 -0.20
C ILE A 74 4.07 -16.47 0.84
N PRO A 75 4.66 -16.84 1.99
CA PRO A 75 3.98 -17.65 3.00
C PRO A 75 2.78 -16.92 3.60
N ARG A 76 1.87 -17.68 4.19
CA ARG A 76 0.80 -17.12 5.04
C ARG A 76 1.39 -16.45 6.27
N GLU A 77 0.72 -15.43 6.79
CA GLU A 77 1.20 -14.65 7.96
C GLU A 77 2.63 -14.15 7.77
N THR A 78 2.92 -13.69 6.57
CA THR A 78 4.28 -13.41 6.13
C THR A 78 4.88 -12.21 6.84
N SER A 79 6.18 -12.27 7.08
CA SER A 79 7.01 -11.14 7.45
C SER A 79 7.44 -10.33 6.23
N ARG A 80 8.04 -9.18 6.45
CA ARG A 80 8.74 -8.37 5.44
C ARG A 80 9.69 -9.22 4.57
N ASN A 81 10.55 -10.01 5.20
CA ASN A 81 11.49 -10.87 4.48
C ASN A 81 10.78 -11.96 3.68
N GLY A 82 9.64 -12.44 4.15
CA GLY A 82 8.82 -13.40 3.40
C GLY A 82 8.27 -12.82 2.09
N ILE A 83 7.88 -11.54 2.08
CA ILE A 83 7.47 -10.85 0.84
C ILE A 83 8.67 -10.63 -0.09
N ILE A 84 9.80 -10.14 0.42
CA ILE A 84 11.03 -9.90 -0.37
C ILE A 84 11.50 -11.20 -1.04
N ASN A 85 11.64 -12.25 -0.26
CA ASN A 85 12.10 -13.55 -0.76
C ASN A 85 11.11 -14.15 -1.76
N GLY A 86 9.81 -14.03 -1.47
CA GLY A 86 8.75 -14.50 -2.36
C GLY A 86 8.77 -13.79 -3.71
N LEU A 87 8.86 -12.46 -3.73
CA LEU A 87 8.98 -11.67 -4.95
C LEU A 87 10.27 -11.96 -5.72
N SER A 88 11.40 -12.10 -5.01
CA SER A 88 12.69 -12.43 -5.61
C SER A 88 12.67 -13.81 -6.29
N ASN A 89 12.07 -14.80 -5.64
CA ASN A 89 11.93 -16.14 -6.21
C ASN A 89 10.94 -16.15 -7.39
N ALA A 90 9.81 -15.46 -7.28
CA ALA A 90 8.86 -15.31 -8.40
C ALA A 90 9.50 -14.64 -9.62
N LYS A 91 10.36 -13.62 -9.41
CA LYS A 91 11.16 -13.01 -10.48
C LYS A 91 12.14 -14.02 -11.11
N LYS A 92 12.88 -14.76 -10.29
CA LYS A 92 13.81 -15.81 -10.74
C LYS A 92 13.11 -16.84 -11.62
N ASP A 93 11.90 -17.25 -11.23
CA ASP A 93 11.09 -18.23 -11.95
C ASP A 93 10.26 -17.62 -13.10
N LYS A 94 10.52 -16.34 -13.43
CA LYS A 94 9.88 -15.61 -14.53
C LYS A 94 8.35 -15.46 -14.43
N ILE A 95 7.82 -15.49 -13.21
CA ILE A 95 6.41 -15.20 -12.93
C ILE A 95 6.13 -13.71 -13.12
N CYS A 96 7.10 -12.86 -12.78
CA CYS A 96 7.08 -11.42 -12.97
C CYS A 96 8.46 -10.92 -13.38
N SER A 97 8.50 -9.71 -13.98
CA SER A 97 9.72 -9.01 -14.35
C SER A 97 9.68 -7.58 -13.81
N PHE A 98 10.73 -7.14 -13.18
CA PHE A 98 10.94 -5.75 -12.76
C PHE A 98 12.43 -5.46 -12.65
N THR A 99 12.82 -4.22 -12.88
CA THR A 99 14.25 -3.83 -12.99
C THR A 99 14.96 -3.82 -11.64
N SER A 100 14.32 -3.28 -10.61
CA SER A 100 14.88 -3.22 -9.26
C SER A 100 14.72 -4.57 -8.53
N SER A 101 15.54 -4.79 -7.51
CA SER A 101 15.32 -5.90 -6.58
C SER A 101 14.30 -5.49 -5.51
N PRO A 102 13.42 -6.39 -5.07
CA PRO A 102 12.58 -6.14 -3.90
C PRO A 102 13.46 -5.90 -2.68
N ASP A 103 13.14 -4.89 -1.90
CA ASP A 103 13.87 -4.55 -0.69
C ASP A 103 12.92 -3.96 0.36
N ALA A 104 13.40 -3.73 1.56
CA ALA A 104 12.63 -3.16 2.64
C ALA A 104 13.30 -1.93 3.23
N TYR A 105 12.48 -1.02 3.73
CA TYR A 105 12.93 0.07 4.55
C TYR A 105 13.02 -0.38 6.02
N TYR A 106 14.19 -0.17 6.62
CA TYR A 106 14.52 -0.59 7.98
C TYR A 106 14.54 0.57 8.99
N GLY A 107 14.10 1.75 8.58
CA GLY A 107 14.05 2.94 9.46
C GLY A 107 12.71 3.02 10.22
N GLY A 108 12.72 3.70 11.35
CA GLY A 108 11.52 3.89 12.19
C GLY A 108 10.46 4.86 11.62
N ASP A 109 10.69 5.46 10.45
CA ASP A 109 9.74 6.40 9.81
C ASP A 109 9.31 5.89 8.43
N SER A 110 8.49 4.84 8.41
CA SER A 110 7.91 4.32 7.17
C SER A 110 7.05 5.36 6.45
N TRP A 111 6.46 6.33 7.18
CA TRP A 111 5.71 7.41 6.53
C TRP A 111 6.62 8.32 5.71
N GLY A 112 7.76 8.74 6.25
CA GLY A 112 8.75 9.55 5.53
C GLY A 112 9.30 8.83 4.31
N PHE A 113 9.55 7.53 4.42
CA PHE A 113 9.98 6.69 3.29
C PHE A 113 8.91 6.59 2.20
N CYS A 114 7.66 6.28 2.55
CA CYS A 114 6.53 6.23 1.60
C CYS A 114 6.30 7.61 0.94
N PHE A 115 6.41 8.70 1.72
CA PHE A 115 6.34 10.07 1.22
C PHE A 115 7.39 10.31 0.13
N TYR A 116 8.65 9.97 0.41
CA TYR A 116 9.74 10.08 -0.56
C TYR A 116 9.45 9.26 -1.83
N ARG A 117 9.08 7.98 -1.69
CA ARG A 117 8.77 7.09 -2.82
C ARG A 117 7.65 7.62 -3.71
N ILE A 118 6.57 8.13 -3.10
CA ILE A 118 5.42 8.68 -3.83
C ILE A 118 5.81 9.94 -4.59
N LEU A 119 6.55 10.86 -3.97
CA LEU A 119 6.89 12.15 -4.57
C LEU A 119 8.02 12.08 -5.59
N THR A 120 9.06 11.28 -5.34
CA THR A 120 10.27 11.28 -6.17
C THR A 120 10.28 10.15 -7.20
N SER A 121 9.80 8.97 -6.81
CA SER A 121 9.82 7.79 -7.68
C SER A 121 8.46 7.49 -8.30
N ASN A 122 7.41 8.22 -7.87
CA ASN A 122 6.03 7.96 -8.30
C ASN A 122 5.67 6.46 -8.16
N SER A 123 6.11 5.83 -7.06
CA SER A 123 6.00 4.38 -6.85
C SER A 123 5.30 4.06 -5.54
N PRO A 124 4.36 3.11 -5.55
CA PRO A 124 3.70 2.63 -4.35
C PRO A 124 4.63 1.77 -3.48
N THR A 125 4.19 1.47 -2.28
CA THR A 125 4.94 0.69 -1.30
C THR A 125 3.99 -0.28 -0.59
N ILE A 126 4.41 -1.52 -0.40
CA ILE A 126 3.68 -2.50 0.42
C ILE A 126 3.97 -2.17 1.88
N LEU A 127 2.94 -1.89 2.65
CA LEU A 127 3.01 -1.40 4.03
C LEU A 127 2.36 -2.39 4.99
N LEU A 128 3.02 -2.69 6.10
CA LEU A 128 2.44 -3.40 7.23
C LEU A 128 1.71 -2.42 8.15
N ILE A 129 0.44 -2.67 8.37
CA ILE A 129 -0.39 -1.97 9.35
C ILE A 129 -0.53 -2.86 10.57
N ILE A 130 -0.29 -2.27 11.74
CA ILE A 130 -0.39 -2.96 13.04
C ILE A 130 -1.47 -2.33 13.90
N LYS A 131 -2.14 -3.16 14.71
CA LYS A 131 -3.09 -2.72 15.76
C LYS A 131 -4.21 -1.78 15.28
N HIS A 132 -4.53 -1.78 13.98
CA HIS A 132 -5.59 -0.93 13.45
C HIS A 132 -6.97 -1.55 13.73
N PRO A 133 -7.94 -0.80 14.29
CA PRO A 133 -9.22 -1.35 14.77
C PRO A 133 -10.05 -2.03 13.67
N ASN A 134 -9.90 -1.61 12.41
CA ASN A 134 -10.66 -2.18 11.28
C ASN A 134 -9.96 -3.37 10.61
N TYR A 135 -8.67 -3.61 10.88
CA TYR A 135 -7.87 -4.65 10.21
C TYR A 135 -7.35 -5.71 11.20
N GLY A 136 -7.49 -5.49 12.48
CA GLY A 136 -6.91 -6.34 13.52
C GLY A 136 -7.81 -7.47 14.02
N GLY A 137 -9.09 -7.49 13.78
CA GLY A 137 -9.99 -8.47 14.41
C GLY A 137 -9.79 -8.54 15.95
N LYS A 138 -10.41 -9.50 16.63
CA LYS A 138 -10.30 -9.66 18.10
C LYS A 138 -8.87 -10.00 18.62
N ASN A 139 -7.89 -10.21 17.72
CA ASN A 139 -6.56 -10.73 18.07
C ASN A 139 -5.40 -9.86 17.54
N ASP A 140 -5.54 -8.53 17.45
CA ASP A 140 -4.45 -7.60 17.04
C ASP A 140 -3.69 -8.04 15.77
N LYS A 141 -4.40 -8.55 14.77
CA LYS A 141 -3.76 -9.04 13.54
C LYS A 141 -3.21 -7.90 12.72
N ASN A 142 -1.96 -8.04 12.31
CA ASN A 142 -1.31 -7.17 11.37
C ASN A 142 -1.90 -7.37 9.96
N HIS A 143 -1.87 -6.33 9.12
CA HIS A 143 -2.41 -6.39 7.77
C HIS A 143 -1.48 -5.72 6.77
N TRP A 144 -1.14 -6.43 5.69
CA TRP A 144 -0.38 -5.87 4.58
C TRP A 144 -1.31 -5.19 3.57
N VAL A 145 -0.97 -3.96 3.19
CA VAL A 145 -1.72 -3.13 2.23
C VAL A 145 -0.78 -2.52 1.20
N LEU A 146 -1.32 -2.01 0.09
CA LEU A 146 -0.55 -1.19 -0.83
C LEU A 146 -0.78 0.30 -0.54
N THR A 147 0.25 1.01 -0.09
CA THR A 147 0.27 2.46 0.02
C THR A 147 0.63 3.09 -1.32
N TYR A 148 -0.22 3.98 -1.83
CA TYR A 148 -0.03 4.67 -3.10
C TYR A 148 -0.29 6.17 -3.02
N GLY A 149 -0.52 6.68 -1.83
CA GLY A 149 -0.67 8.10 -1.58
C GLY A 149 -0.51 8.44 -0.10
N ILE A 150 -0.43 9.73 0.16
CA ILE A 150 -0.28 10.32 1.48
C ILE A 150 -1.16 11.55 1.63
N VAL A 151 -1.52 11.87 2.86
CA VAL A 151 -2.18 13.10 3.25
C VAL A 151 -1.37 13.78 4.33
N GLN A 152 -1.16 15.07 4.19
CA GLN A 152 -0.59 15.95 5.20
C GLN A 152 -1.66 16.96 5.64
N CYS A 153 -1.84 17.14 6.94
CA CYS A 153 -2.75 18.13 7.51
C CYS A 153 -1.93 19.23 8.19
N PHE A 154 -2.23 20.46 7.86
CA PHE A 154 -1.53 21.65 8.38
C PHE A 154 -2.52 22.54 9.13
N ASP A 155 -2.07 23.15 10.21
CA ASP A 155 -2.79 24.20 10.92
C ASP A 155 -2.73 25.55 10.18
N ASN A 156 -3.35 26.58 10.76
CA ASN A 156 -3.37 27.94 10.21
C ASN A 156 -1.98 28.60 10.10
N ASN A 157 -0.98 28.08 10.84
CA ASN A 157 0.40 28.55 10.83
C ASN A 157 1.28 27.76 9.84
N ASN A 158 0.67 26.91 8.97
CA ASN A 158 1.35 25.97 8.09
C ASN A 158 2.22 24.93 8.80
N LYS A 159 1.97 24.66 10.07
CA LYS A 159 2.63 23.58 10.81
C LYS A 159 1.93 22.26 10.51
N LEU A 160 2.70 21.22 10.18
CA LEU A 160 2.20 19.86 9.99
C LEU A 160 1.68 19.34 11.35
N VAL A 161 0.39 19.00 11.42
CA VAL A 161 -0.27 18.57 12.64
C VAL A 161 -0.75 17.12 12.58
N ASP A 162 -0.94 16.57 11.36
CA ASP A 162 -1.36 15.19 11.20
C ASP A 162 -0.97 14.60 9.84
N LYS A 163 -0.88 13.26 9.74
CA LYS A 163 -0.42 12.52 8.57
C LYS A 163 -1.20 11.21 8.40
N TYR A 164 -1.50 10.87 7.12
CA TYR A 164 -2.18 9.63 6.77
C TYR A 164 -1.55 9.00 5.54
N PHE A 165 -1.61 7.68 5.45
CA PHE A 165 -1.44 6.93 4.22
C PHE A 165 -2.76 6.85 3.45
N ILE A 166 -2.68 6.81 2.12
CA ILE A 166 -3.79 6.41 1.25
C ILE A 166 -3.47 5.03 0.72
N VAL A 167 -4.32 4.06 1.03
CA VAL A 167 -4.04 2.66 0.74
C VAL A 167 -5.14 1.98 -0.08
N ASN A 168 -4.72 0.93 -0.79
CA ASN A 168 -5.59 -0.16 -1.22
C ASN A 168 -5.53 -1.24 -0.15
N ASP A 169 -6.67 -1.59 0.42
CA ASP A 169 -6.74 -2.47 1.60
C ASP A 169 -6.74 -3.97 1.27
N GLY A 170 -6.73 -4.35 -0.01
CA GLY A 170 -6.84 -5.75 -0.41
C GLY A 170 -8.23 -6.36 -0.24
N TYR A 171 -9.21 -5.61 0.28
CA TYR A 171 -10.61 -6.02 0.42
C TYR A 171 -11.51 -5.34 -0.62
N GLY A 172 -10.94 -4.92 -1.74
CA GLY A 172 -11.65 -4.28 -2.84
C GLY A 172 -11.86 -2.79 -2.68
N LYS A 173 -11.18 -2.14 -1.73
CA LYS A 173 -11.31 -0.70 -1.49
C LYS A 173 -10.01 0.03 -1.76
N ASN A 174 -10.12 1.15 -2.46
CA ASN A 174 -9.08 2.16 -2.62
C ASN A 174 -9.41 3.40 -1.79
N ASP A 175 -8.45 4.31 -1.68
CA ASP A 175 -8.58 5.61 -1.01
C ASP A 175 -8.89 5.53 0.49
N ILE A 176 -8.60 4.40 1.11
CA ILE A 176 -8.69 4.27 2.56
C ILE A 176 -7.58 5.08 3.20
N ARG A 177 -7.94 5.94 4.15
CA ARG A 177 -6.98 6.73 4.92
C ARG A 177 -6.64 6.03 6.21
N ILE A 178 -5.35 5.79 6.43
CA ILE A 178 -4.82 5.15 7.64
C ILE A 178 -3.86 6.12 8.30
N HIS A 179 -4.11 6.41 9.58
CA HIS A 179 -3.25 7.27 10.35
C HIS A 179 -1.84 6.68 10.47
N TYR A 180 -0.82 7.51 10.36
CA TYR A 180 0.59 7.08 10.29
C TYR A 180 1.08 6.30 11.53
N THR A 181 0.43 6.44 12.67
CA THR A 181 0.79 5.71 13.90
C THR A 181 0.54 4.21 13.85
N TYR A 182 -0.21 3.72 12.86
CA TYR A 182 -0.48 2.29 12.67
C TYR A 182 0.52 1.60 11.74
N GLN A 183 1.59 2.28 11.33
CA GLN A 183 2.61 1.73 10.45
C GLN A 183 3.64 0.89 11.21
N ASP A 184 4.26 -0.06 10.47
CA ASP A 184 5.43 -0.81 10.92
C ASP A 184 6.40 -0.98 9.74
N ASP A 185 6.53 -2.19 9.22
CA ASP A 185 7.43 -2.51 8.11
C ASP A 185 6.91 -2.04 6.75
N CYS A 186 7.81 -1.78 5.82
CA CYS A 186 7.44 -1.61 4.41
C CYS A 186 8.40 -2.32 3.46
N VAL A 187 7.85 -2.79 2.33
CA VAL A 187 8.56 -3.45 1.23
C VAL A 187 8.29 -2.69 -0.06
N TYR A 188 9.31 -2.54 -0.90
CA TYR A 188 9.20 -1.86 -2.19
C TYR A 188 9.88 -2.65 -3.32
N ILE A 189 9.50 -2.32 -4.55
CA ILE A 189 10.07 -2.82 -5.79
C ILE A 189 10.57 -1.65 -6.61
#